data_7a2586ce91b26ee98354a44f9f959d09
#
_entry.id   7a2586ce91b26ee98354a44f9f959d09
#
_cell.length_a   1.000
_cell.length_b   1.000
_cell.length_c   1.000
_cell.angle_alpha   90.00
_cell.angle_beta   90.00
_cell.angle_gamma   90.00
#
_symmetry.space_group_name_H-M   'P 1'
#
loop_
_entity.id
_entity.type
_entity.pdbx_description
1 polymer ?
#
loop_
_entity_poly.entity_id
_entity_poly.type
_entity_poly.pdbx_seq_one_letter_code
_entity_poly.pdbx_strand_id
1 'polypeptide(L)'
;MPEKSYRDAIRDAMMEEMDRDPSVLIMGEDIGVYEGTFRITAGMLKKYGPKRVIDTPIAEAGMVGTAVGMAMLGLRPIVEMMTVNFAIVAADQILNHAAKIRYFSGGQVDVPVVIRGPQGAGVQLSAQHSQSFESFYAHFPGIKVVAPSTPADAKGMLKTAVRGRDPVMFLENAALYGTKGEVSDDPDITVPFGKARVAREGRDVTIVSYGRMLLLALTVAEKLSSEENIEAEVIDLRTLRPLDLGPACASVAKTHRAVVVQEQWKPFGAGAEIAAGITEAMFDELDAPVARVTGEDVPMPYARNLELLATPHEEQVAKAVKRVMYR
;
A
#
# COMPACT_ATOMS: atom_id res chain seq x y z
N MET A 1 4.32 8.37 -22.16
CA MET A 1 4.86 8.77 -20.84
C MET A 1 6.18 8.02 -20.64
N PRO A 2 7.19 8.59 -19.96
CA PRO A 2 8.42 7.84 -19.68
C PRO A 2 8.17 6.63 -18.81
N GLU A 3 8.95 5.57 -19.05
CA GLU A 3 8.96 4.39 -18.20
C GLU A 3 9.88 4.63 -17.00
N LYS A 4 9.37 4.45 -15.78
CA LYS A 4 10.15 4.59 -14.53
C LYS A 4 9.97 3.37 -13.64
N SER A 5 10.95 3.10 -12.77
CA SER A 5 10.75 2.10 -11.73
C SER A 5 9.85 2.64 -10.62
N TYR A 6 9.18 1.75 -9.89
CA TYR A 6 8.37 2.10 -8.73
C TYR A 6 9.16 2.90 -7.70
N ARG A 7 10.42 2.50 -7.43
CA ARG A 7 11.33 3.23 -6.54
C ARG A 7 11.62 4.65 -7.04
N ASP A 8 11.91 4.81 -8.33
CA ASP A 8 12.23 6.12 -8.89
C ASP A 8 10.98 7.02 -8.92
N ALA A 9 9.80 6.45 -9.15
CA ALA A 9 8.53 7.18 -9.08
C ALA A 9 8.24 7.75 -7.68
N ILE A 10 8.55 6.99 -6.61
CA ILE A 10 8.48 7.47 -5.21
C ILE A 10 9.49 8.59 -4.96
N ARG A 11 10.75 8.41 -5.41
CA ARG A 11 11.78 9.45 -5.29
C ARG A 11 11.37 10.74 -5.98
N ASP A 12 10.89 10.65 -7.21
CA ASP A 12 10.44 11.80 -7.99
C ASP A 12 9.29 12.52 -7.27
N ALA A 13 8.31 11.79 -6.74
CA ALA A 13 7.22 12.38 -5.97
C ALA A 13 7.71 13.20 -4.78
N MET A 14 8.64 12.64 -3.99
CA MET A 14 9.23 13.35 -2.84
C MET A 14 10.01 14.59 -3.28
N MET A 15 10.84 14.45 -4.31
CA MET A 15 11.64 15.58 -4.81
C MET A 15 10.77 16.69 -5.39
N GLU A 16 9.75 16.37 -6.16
CA GLU A 16 8.80 17.34 -6.72
C GLU A 16 8.02 18.08 -5.62
N GLU A 17 7.58 17.38 -4.58
CA GLU A 17 6.90 18.04 -3.45
C GLU A 17 7.86 18.88 -2.59
N MET A 18 9.11 18.47 -2.42
CA MET A 18 10.13 19.27 -1.74
C MET A 18 10.55 20.50 -2.56
N ASP A 19 10.56 20.41 -3.88
CA ASP A 19 10.80 21.58 -4.76
C ASP A 19 9.63 22.56 -4.71
N ARG A 20 8.41 22.06 -4.61
CA ARG A 20 7.18 22.84 -4.60
C ARG A 20 6.94 23.57 -3.28
N ASP A 21 7.22 22.91 -2.14
CA ASP A 21 6.85 23.40 -0.81
C ASP A 21 8.05 23.32 0.15
N PRO A 22 8.57 24.46 0.65
CA PRO A 22 9.69 24.48 1.58
C PRO A 22 9.38 23.88 2.95
N SER A 23 8.11 23.67 3.31
CA SER A 23 7.71 23.00 4.54
C SER A 23 7.84 21.46 4.48
N VAL A 24 7.96 20.88 3.29
CA VAL A 24 8.17 19.44 3.10
C VAL A 24 9.60 19.06 3.42
N LEU A 25 9.76 18.09 4.28
CA LEU A 25 11.06 17.50 4.63
C LEU A 25 10.94 15.99 4.74
N ILE A 26 12.08 15.29 4.66
CA ILE A 26 12.15 13.85 4.89
C ILE A 26 13.05 13.56 6.08
N MET A 27 12.65 12.61 6.92
CA MET A 27 13.44 12.11 8.03
C MET A 27 13.34 10.60 8.12
N GLY A 28 14.40 9.94 8.58
CA GLY A 28 14.45 8.49 8.68
C GLY A 28 15.85 7.99 9.00
N GLU A 29 15.97 6.68 9.08
CA GLU A 29 17.21 5.99 9.40
C GLU A 29 18.03 5.77 8.13
N ASP A 30 19.29 6.22 8.12
CA ASP A 30 20.23 6.09 6.99
C ASP A 30 19.73 6.66 5.65
N ILE A 31 18.82 7.59 5.65
CA ILE A 31 18.20 8.14 4.43
C ILE A 31 19.08 9.21 3.74
N GLY A 32 19.97 9.87 4.48
CA GLY A 32 20.78 10.98 4.00
C GLY A 32 22.13 10.51 3.46
N VAL A 33 23.09 10.23 4.33
CA VAL A 33 24.47 9.88 3.93
C VAL A 33 24.54 8.54 3.20
N TYR A 34 23.80 7.54 3.67
CA TYR A 34 23.72 6.23 3.05
C TYR A 34 22.75 6.18 1.85
N GLU A 35 21.88 7.19 1.70
CA GLU A 35 20.87 7.33 0.64
C GLU A 35 19.78 6.26 0.66
N GLY A 36 19.49 5.73 1.86
CA GLY A 36 18.44 4.73 2.11
C GLY A 36 18.83 3.29 1.72
N THR A 37 18.36 2.32 2.49
CA THR A 37 18.61 0.88 2.28
C THR A 37 18.23 0.42 0.87
N PHE A 38 17.17 0.97 0.31
CA PHE A 38 16.68 0.68 -1.03
C PHE A 38 17.01 1.77 -2.05
N ARG A 39 17.87 2.73 -1.70
CA ARG A 39 18.31 3.83 -2.57
C ARG A 39 17.16 4.73 -3.06
N ILE A 40 16.07 4.83 -2.31
CA ILE A 40 14.92 5.68 -2.66
C ILE A 40 15.30 7.16 -2.50
N THR A 41 16.09 7.51 -1.48
CA THR A 41 16.47 8.88 -1.17
C THR A 41 17.79 9.33 -1.84
N ALA A 42 18.28 8.55 -2.82
CA ALA A 42 19.54 8.85 -3.51
C ALA A 42 19.58 10.28 -4.07
N GLY A 43 20.65 11.01 -3.73
CA GLY A 43 20.90 12.39 -4.17
C GLY A 43 20.12 13.47 -3.42
N MET A 44 19.15 13.12 -2.57
CA MET A 44 18.29 14.10 -1.90
C MET A 44 19.06 14.95 -0.88
N LEU A 45 19.93 14.35 -0.06
CA LEU A 45 20.75 15.10 0.89
C LEU A 45 21.62 16.14 0.19
N LYS A 46 22.24 15.77 -0.94
CA LYS A 46 23.05 16.70 -1.74
C LYS A 46 22.23 17.88 -2.27
N LYS A 47 20.96 17.63 -2.67
CA LYS A 47 20.10 18.66 -3.25
C LYS A 47 19.47 19.58 -2.20
N TYR A 48 18.98 19.04 -1.10
CA TYR A 48 18.14 19.78 -0.14
C TYR A 48 18.84 20.10 1.19
N GLY A 49 19.99 19.49 1.45
CA GLY A 49 20.77 19.68 2.66
C GLY A 49 20.19 19.03 3.92
N PRO A 50 20.99 19.03 5.03
CA PRO A 50 20.67 18.27 6.24
C PRO A 50 19.51 18.84 7.07
N LYS A 51 19.01 20.03 6.76
CA LYS A 51 17.83 20.59 7.42
C LYS A 51 16.52 20.05 6.85
N ARG A 52 16.55 19.48 5.64
CA ARG A 52 15.38 18.95 4.96
C ARG A 52 15.47 17.46 4.65
N VAL A 53 16.67 16.87 4.74
CA VAL A 53 16.91 15.42 4.68
C VAL A 53 17.66 15.06 5.95
N ILE A 54 16.94 14.49 6.91
CA ILE A 54 17.41 14.35 8.29
C ILE A 54 17.65 12.88 8.59
N ASP A 55 18.92 12.49 8.76
CA ASP A 55 19.25 11.19 9.34
C ASP A 55 18.92 11.18 10.83
N THR A 56 18.19 10.17 11.27
CA THR A 56 17.83 9.96 12.67
C THR A 56 18.55 8.75 13.26
N PRO A 57 18.77 8.70 14.58
CA PRO A 57 19.10 7.44 15.21
C PRO A 57 17.96 6.43 15.05
N ILE A 58 18.24 5.14 15.23
CA ILE A 58 17.24 4.07 15.26
C ILE A 58 16.42 4.20 16.56
N ALA A 59 15.33 4.96 16.45
CA ALA A 59 14.44 5.28 17.55
C ALA A 59 13.07 5.68 17.01
N GLU A 60 12.32 4.74 16.45
CA GLU A 60 11.09 4.97 15.66
C GLU A 60 10.03 5.76 16.43
N ALA A 61 9.86 5.50 17.74
CA ALA A 61 8.94 6.29 18.57
C ALA A 61 9.37 7.77 18.66
N GLY A 62 10.66 8.03 18.85
CA GLY A 62 11.23 9.38 18.90
C GLY A 62 11.13 10.09 17.55
N MET A 63 11.43 9.37 16.47
CA MET A 63 11.36 9.87 15.10
C MET A 63 9.91 10.26 14.73
N VAL A 64 8.96 9.37 14.90
CA VAL A 64 7.54 9.65 14.57
C VAL A 64 6.98 10.73 15.49
N GLY A 65 7.27 10.69 16.79
CA GLY A 65 6.82 11.71 17.74
C GLY A 65 7.32 13.12 17.37
N THR A 66 8.60 13.21 16.94
CA THR A 66 9.17 14.47 16.44
C THR A 66 8.47 14.93 15.17
N ALA A 67 8.20 14.02 14.22
CA ALA A 67 7.49 14.34 13.00
C ALA A 67 6.05 14.83 13.28
N VAL A 68 5.35 14.22 14.23
CA VAL A 68 4.02 14.69 14.68
C VAL A 68 4.09 16.11 15.21
N GLY A 69 5.07 16.42 16.09
CA GLY A 69 5.28 17.78 16.60
C GLY A 69 5.59 18.78 15.49
N MET A 70 6.45 18.42 14.53
CA MET A 70 6.76 19.24 13.34
C MET A 70 5.50 19.51 12.51
N ALA A 71 4.66 18.48 12.30
CA ALA A 71 3.41 18.61 11.53
C ALA A 71 2.41 19.56 12.22
N MET A 72 2.29 19.49 13.54
CA MET A 72 1.44 20.41 14.33
C MET A 72 1.89 21.88 14.21
N LEU A 73 3.17 22.10 13.91
CA LEU A 73 3.74 23.45 13.71
C LEU A 73 3.74 23.90 12.23
N GLY A 74 3.08 23.16 11.35
CA GLY A 74 2.88 23.52 9.95
C GLY A 74 3.93 22.98 8.98
N LEU A 75 4.87 22.14 9.43
CA LEU A 75 5.75 21.41 8.53
C LEU A 75 5.03 20.18 7.95
N ARG A 76 5.57 19.60 6.88
CA ARG A 76 5.05 18.42 6.19
C ARG A 76 6.11 17.31 6.16
N PRO A 77 6.31 16.61 7.27
CA PRO A 77 7.32 15.57 7.35
C PRO A 77 6.89 14.31 6.63
N ILE A 78 7.81 13.76 5.83
CA ILE A 78 7.78 12.41 5.31
C ILE A 78 8.71 11.59 6.19
N VAL A 79 8.19 10.61 6.90
CA VAL A 79 8.96 9.70 7.74
C VAL A 79 9.22 8.42 6.97
N GLU A 80 10.47 8.15 6.63
CA GLU A 80 10.86 6.87 6.06
C GLU A 80 11.17 5.87 7.16
N MET A 81 10.37 4.83 7.22
CA MET A 81 10.69 3.63 7.98
C MET A 81 11.60 2.74 7.14
N MET A 82 12.73 2.32 7.65
CA MET A 82 13.61 1.36 6.97
C MET A 82 12.79 0.12 6.55
N THR A 83 11.88 -0.31 7.42
CA THR A 83 10.75 -1.18 7.10
C THR A 83 9.56 -0.85 8.01
N VAL A 84 8.34 -0.86 7.47
CA VAL A 84 7.10 -0.65 8.24
C VAL A 84 6.94 -1.66 9.38
N ASN A 85 7.63 -2.80 9.31
CA ASN A 85 7.65 -3.78 10.39
C ASN A 85 8.03 -3.19 11.73
N PHE A 86 8.91 -2.19 11.77
CA PHE A 86 9.32 -1.50 13.00
C PHE A 86 8.51 -0.25 13.32
N ALA A 87 7.59 0.15 12.47
CA ALA A 87 6.63 1.20 12.82
C ALA A 87 5.75 0.82 14.03
N ILE A 88 5.66 -0.47 14.39
CA ILE A 88 4.99 -0.92 15.62
C ILE A 88 5.69 -0.40 16.89
N VAL A 89 7.00 -0.13 16.88
CA VAL A 89 7.72 0.52 17.99
C VAL A 89 7.20 1.95 18.22
N ALA A 90 6.72 2.60 17.14
CA ALA A 90 6.13 3.93 17.18
C ALA A 90 4.58 3.90 17.20
N ALA A 91 3.95 2.76 17.48
CA ALA A 91 2.49 2.60 17.37
C ALA A 91 1.72 3.65 18.20
N ASP A 92 2.17 3.98 19.39
CA ASP A 92 1.56 5.03 20.21
C ASP A 92 1.59 6.40 19.52
N GLN A 93 2.73 6.78 18.95
CA GLN A 93 2.89 8.05 18.25
C GLN A 93 2.01 8.11 16.97
N ILE A 94 1.83 6.99 16.31
CA ILE A 94 0.99 6.88 15.09
C ILE A 94 -0.49 6.90 15.46
N LEU A 95 -0.90 6.02 16.38
CA LEU A 95 -2.29 5.70 16.63
C LEU A 95 -2.95 6.58 17.68
N ASN A 96 -2.25 6.97 18.72
CA ASN A 96 -2.78 7.82 19.80
C ASN A 96 -2.49 9.30 19.59
N HIS A 97 -1.39 9.64 18.91
CA HIS A 97 -1.06 11.04 18.62
C HIS A 97 -1.44 11.43 17.20
N ALA A 98 -0.73 10.99 16.17
CA ALA A 98 -0.97 11.44 14.79
C ALA A 98 -2.44 11.28 14.38
N ALA A 99 -3.04 10.11 14.60
CA ALA A 99 -4.40 9.82 14.20
C ALA A 99 -5.49 10.54 15.02
N LYS A 100 -5.18 11.08 16.21
CA LYS A 100 -6.19 11.61 17.14
C LYS A 100 -6.11 13.11 17.40
N ILE A 101 -4.96 13.76 17.20
CA ILE A 101 -4.74 15.17 17.53
C ILE A 101 -5.77 16.07 16.83
N ARG A 102 -6.04 15.84 15.56
CA ARG A 102 -7.05 16.63 14.84
C ARG A 102 -8.45 16.51 15.45
N TYR A 103 -8.82 15.34 15.91
CA TYR A 103 -10.08 15.11 16.61
C TYR A 103 -10.09 15.82 17.97
N PHE A 104 -9.04 15.65 18.80
CA PHE A 104 -8.94 16.29 20.10
C PHE A 104 -8.95 17.81 20.03
N SER A 105 -8.33 18.38 18.99
CA SER A 105 -8.27 19.83 18.79
C SER A 105 -9.55 20.40 18.18
N GLY A 106 -10.60 19.59 17.93
CA GLY A 106 -11.79 20.06 17.23
C GLY A 106 -11.50 20.53 15.79
N GLY A 107 -10.48 19.97 15.14
CA GLY A 107 -10.06 20.33 13.79
C GLY A 107 -9.15 21.55 13.70
N GLN A 108 -8.71 22.12 14.81
CA GLN A 108 -7.84 23.30 14.84
C GLN A 108 -6.39 22.99 14.51
N VAL A 109 -5.94 21.74 14.76
CA VAL A 109 -4.58 21.29 14.50
C VAL A 109 -4.60 20.16 13.47
N ASP A 110 -3.90 20.34 12.35
CA ASP A 110 -3.67 19.31 11.38
C ASP A 110 -2.38 18.53 11.70
N VAL A 111 -2.31 17.29 11.24
CA VAL A 111 -1.10 16.46 11.38
C VAL A 111 -0.76 15.83 10.02
N PRO A 112 -0.28 16.63 9.05
CA PRO A 112 0.08 16.16 7.72
C PRO A 112 1.41 15.40 7.71
N VAL A 113 1.47 14.27 8.41
CA VAL A 113 2.62 13.38 8.42
C VAL A 113 2.40 12.21 7.47
N VAL A 114 3.37 11.91 6.63
CA VAL A 114 3.39 10.71 5.79
C VAL A 114 4.40 9.73 6.37
N ILE A 115 3.94 8.56 6.79
CA ILE A 115 4.80 7.48 7.26
C ILE A 115 4.84 6.44 6.16
N ARG A 116 6.02 6.23 5.58
CA ARG A 116 6.21 5.36 4.42
C ARG A 116 7.33 4.36 4.63
N GLY A 117 7.27 3.27 3.92
CA GLY A 117 8.33 2.27 3.88
C GLY A 117 7.86 0.94 3.33
N PRO A 118 8.80 0.00 3.06
CA PRO A 118 8.47 -1.33 2.58
C PRO A 118 7.92 -2.20 3.71
N GLN A 119 7.04 -3.12 3.32
CA GLN A 119 6.53 -4.22 4.14
C GLN A 119 6.35 -5.47 3.28
N GLY A 120 5.86 -6.54 3.86
CA GLY A 120 5.54 -7.78 3.15
C GLY A 120 6.77 -8.63 2.81
N ALA A 121 6.52 -9.72 2.11
CA ALA A 121 7.50 -10.72 1.73
C ALA A 121 8.06 -10.51 0.32
N GLY A 122 8.94 -11.43 -0.13
CA GLY A 122 9.44 -11.50 -1.50
C GLY A 122 10.90 -11.09 -1.68
N VAL A 123 11.59 -10.71 -0.59
CA VAL A 123 13.01 -10.31 -0.63
C VAL A 123 13.86 -11.05 0.42
N GLN A 124 13.37 -12.14 0.97
CA GLN A 124 14.07 -13.04 1.90
C GLN A 124 14.61 -12.36 3.17
N LEU A 125 13.77 -11.56 3.84
CA LEU A 125 14.14 -10.85 5.08
C LEU A 125 13.63 -11.54 6.35
N SER A 126 12.96 -12.70 6.24
CA SER A 126 12.47 -13.51 7.36
C SER A 126 11.36 -12.87 8.20
N ALA A 127 11.04 -13.47 9.35
CA ALA A 127 9.83 -13.29 10.12
C ALA A 127 9.54 -11.84 10.55
N GLN A 128 10.55 -11.12 11.05
CA GLN A 128 10.39 -9.78 11.60
C GLN A 128 10.34 -8.67 10.54
N HIS A 129 10.82 -8.93 9.31
CA HIS A 129 10.96 -7.93 8.25
C HIS A 129 10.04 -8.16 7.05
N SER A 130 9.13 -9.14 7.15
CA SER A 130 8.29 -9.57 6.01
C SER A 130 6.81 -9.65 6.40
N GLN A 131 6.37 -8.90 7.39
CA GLN A 131 4.98 -8.83 7.81
C GLN A 131 4.23 -7.79 6.99
N SER A 132 2.92 -7.93 6.91
CA SER A 132 2.01 -7.03 6.20
C SER A 132 1.01 -6.43 7.20
N PHE A 133 1.01 -5.11 7.38
CA PHE A 133 0.32 -4.40 8.47
C PHE A 133 -0.91 -3.61 8.02
N GLU A 134 -1.42 -3.85 6.82
CA GLU A 134 -2.52 -3.06 6.25
C GLU A 134 -3.74 -3.03 7.17
N SER A 135 -4.22 -4.19 7.64
CA SER A 135 -5.39 -4.28 8.51
C SER A 135 -5.14 -3.67 9.88
N PHE A 136 -3.91 -3.81 10.42
CA PHE A 136 -3.55 -3.21 11.70
C PHE A 136 -3.75 -1.70 11.67
N TYR A 137 -3.15 -1.00 10.71
CA TYR A 137 -3.29 0.45 10.62
C TYR A 137 -4.66 0.89 10.12
N ALA A 138 -5.29 0.15 9.19
CA ALA A 138 -6.61 0.47 8.67
C ALA A 138 -7.73 0.32 9.72
N HIS A 139 -7.52 -0.44 10.78
CA HIS A 139 -8.47 -0.57 11.87
C HIS A 139 -8.70 0.76 12.63
N PHE A 140 -7.67 1.61 12.75
CA PHE A 140 -7.75 2.80 13.58
C PHE A 140 -8.35 4.01 12.85
N PRO A 141 -9.41 4.67 13.40
CA PRO A 141 -9.93 5.91 12.82
C PRO A 141 -8.93 7.07 12.99
N GLY A 142 -8.90 7.95 11.99
CA GLY A 142 -8.07 9.16 11.98
C GLY A 142 -6.77 9.05 11.20
N ILE A 143 -6.46 7.89 10.63
CA ILE A 143 -5.32 7.69 9.73
C ILE A 143 -5.79 7.14 8.39
N LYS A 144 -5.15 7.55 7.31
CA LYS A 144 -5.36 6.96 5.98
C LYS A 144 -4.33 5.87 5.72
N VAL A 145 -4.73 4.83 4.99
CA VAL A 145 -3.87 3.69 4.67
C VAL A 145 -3.95 3.40 3.19
N VAL A 146 -2.81 3.46 2.52
CA VAL A 146 -2.70 3.27 1.07
C VAL A 146 -1.63 2.24 0.75
N ALA A 147 -1.86 1.45 -0.29
CA ALA A 147 -0.95 0.41 -0.75
C ALA A 147 -0.92 0.40 -2.30
N PRO A 148 -0.21 1.34 -2.93
CA PRO A 148 -0.16 1.45 -4.38
C PRO A 148 0.54 0.25 -5.01
N SER A 149 0.05 -0.14 -6.18
CA SER A 149 0.51 -1.32 -6.91
C SER A 149 1.43 -0.97 -8.09
N THR A 150 1.31 0.23 -8.64
CA THR A 150 2.01 0.66 -9.86
C THR A 150 2.90 1.88 -9.63
N PRO A 151 3.94 2.11 -10.46
CA PRO A 151 4.76 3.32 -10.37
C PRO A 151 3.95 4.62 -10.47
N ALA A 152 2.96 4.68 -11.35
CA ALA A 152 2.10 5.86 -11.52
C ALA A 152 1.25 6.14 -10.26
N ASP A 153 0.64 5.10 -9.68
CA ASP A 153 -0.13 5.24 -8.44
C ASP A 153 0.79 5.60 -7.27
N ALA A 154 1.99 4.99 -7.17
CA ALA A 154 2.96 5.32 -6.14
C ALA A 154 3.34 6.81 -6.17
N LYS A 155 3.65 7.36 -7.35
CA LYS A 155 3.94 8.80 -7.53
C LYS A 155 2.73 9.66 -7.17
N GLY A 156 1.59 9.43 -7.81
CA GLY A 156 0.42 10.28 -7.67
C GLY A 156 -0.21 10.24 -6.28
N MET A 157 -0.25 9.06 -5.65
CA MET A 157 -0.79 8.89 -4.30
C MET A 157 0.15 9.45 -3.22
N LEU A 158 1.48 9.35 -3.39
CA LEU A 158 2.41 9.96 -2.44
C LEU A 158 2.28 11.49 -2.44
N LYS A 159 2.13 12.10 -3.61
CA LYS A 159 1.86 13.55 -3.73
C LYS A 159 0.53 13.93 -3.07
N THR A 160 -0.52 13.12 -3.25
CA THR A 160 -1.79 13.29 -2.53
C THR A 160 -1.61 13.23 -1.02
N ALA A 161 -0.79 12.30 -0.53
CA ALA A 161 -0.46 12.16 0.89
C ALA A 161 0.21 13.42 1.44
N VAL A 162 1.27 13.88 0.77
CA VAL A 162 2.04 15.07 1.19
C VAL A 162 1.20 16.34 1.17
N ARG A 163 0.31 16.49 0.18
CA ARG A 163 -0.59 17.66 0.05
C ARG A 163 -1.78 17.61 1.00
N GLY A 164 -2.04 16.47 1.64
CA GLY A 164 -3.16 16.27 2.55
C GLY A 164 -3.01 17.00 3.88
N ARG A 165 -4.03 16.83 4.75
CA ARG A 165 -4.07 17.40 6.12
C ARG A 165 -4.05 16.32 7.20
N ASP A 166 -4.28 15.07 6.82
CA ASP A 166 -4.41 13.92 7.73
C ASP A 166 -3.14 13.05 7.66
N PRO A 167 -2.81 12.32 8.73
CA PRO A 167 -1.71 11.36 8.70
C PRO A 167 -2.00 10.21 7.73
N VAL A 168 -0.96 9.75 7.04
CA VAL A 168 -1.04 8.67 6.05
C VAL A 168 0.01 7.60 6.34
N MET A 169 -0.43 6.34 6.43
CA MET A 169 0.42 5.16 6.29
C MET A 169 0.50 4.81 4.80
N PHE A 170 1.67 5.01 4.21
CA PHE A 170 1.94 4.75 2.80
C PHE A 170 2.76 3.45 2.70
N LEU A 171 2.05 2.35 2.45
CA LEU A 171 2.58 0.99 2.53
C LEU A 171 3.13 0.54 1.18
N GLU A 172 4.43 0.37 1.12
CA GLU A 172 5.16 -0.08 -0.06
C GLU A 172 5.51 -1.59 0.07
N ASN A 173 5.95 -2.20 -1.03
CA ASN A 173 6.53 -3.54 -0.97
C ASN A 173 7.87 -3.53 -1.70
N ALA A 174 8.94 -4.01 -1.05
CA ALA A 174 10.28 -3.99 -1.61
C ALA A 174 10.39 -4.78 -2.93
N ALA A 175 9.59 -5.82 -3.11
CA ALA A 175 9.54 -6.59 -4.36
C ALA A 175 8.98 -5.77 -5.54
N LEU A 176 8.27 -4.67 -5.29
CA LEU A 176 7.79 -3.75 -6.33
C LEU A 176 8.82 -2.71 -6.77
N TYR A 177 9.87 -2.45 -6.00
CA TYR A 177 10.79 -1.33 -6.28
C TYR A 177 11.47 -1.38 -7.65
N GLY A 178 11.66 -2.58 -8.21
CA GLY A 178 12.19 -2.78 -9.56
C GLY A 178 11.13 -2.81 -10.67
N THR A 179 9.84 -2.87 -10.32
CA THR A 179 8.76 -2.92 -11.30
C THR A 179 8.70 -1.63 -12.09
N LYS A 180 8.61 -1.73 -13.39
CA LYS A 180 8.56 -0.59 -14.31
C LYS A 180 7.15 -0.34 -14.83
N GLY A 181 6.87 0.91 -15.14
CA GLY A 181 5.61 1.33 -15.74
C GLY A 181 5.67 2.78 -16.21
N GLU A 182 4.68 3.16 -17.00
CA GLU A 182 4.55 4.54 -17.45
C GLU A 182 4.19 5.46 -16.29
N VAL A 183 4.89 6.57 -16.18
CA VAL A 183 4.69 7.60 -15.14
C VAL A 183 4.61 8.96 -15.79
N SER A 184 3.61 9.76 -15.44
CA SER A 184 3.50 11.13 -15.93
C SER A 184 4.64 12.01 -15.42
N ASP A 185 5.18 12.85 -16.30
CA ASP A 185 6.14 13.91 -15.95
C ASP A 185 5.45 15.20 -15.47
N ASP A 186 4.11 15.24 -15.47
CA ASP A 186 3.36 16.37 -14.94
C ASP A 186 3.63 16.49 -13.42
N PRO A 187 4.26 17.61 -12.97
CA PRO A 187 4.58 17.82 -11.57
C PRO A 187 3.34 18.03 -10.69
N ASP A 188 2.17 18.22 -11.27
CA ASP A 188 0.92 18.40 -10.53
C ASP A 188 0.01 17.17 -10.52
N ILE A 189 0.41 16.08 -11.20
CA ILE A 189 -0.35 14.84 -11.20
C ILE A 189 -0.55 14.31 -9.77
N THR A 190 -1.79 13.98 -9.42
CA THR A 190 -2.16 13.33 -8.16
C THR A 190 -3.13 12.20 -8.42
N VAL A 191 -3.16 11.22 -7.54
CA VAL A 191 -4.15 10.13 -7.53
C VAL A 191 -4.93 10.21 -6.22
N PRO A 192 -6.26 10.40 -6.27
CA PRO A 192 -7.07 10.56 -5.06
C PRO A 192 -7.16 9.26 -4.27
N PHE A 193 -7.26 9.38 -2.94
CA PHE A 193 -7.57 8.27 -2.05
C PHE A 193 -9.05 7.89 -2.09
N GLY A 194 -9.38 6.64 -1.74
CA GLY A 194 -10.75 6.14 -1.75
C GLY A 194 -11.34 6.05 -3.16
N LYS A 195 -10.52 5.73 -4.14
CA LYS A 195 -10.91 5.49 -5.52
C LYS A 195 -10.22 4.22 -6.03
N ALA A 196 -10.93 3.11 -5.96
CA ALA A 196 -10.52 1.89 -6.62
C ALA A 196 -10.64 2.03 -8.15
N ARG A 197 -10.01 1.12 -8.90
CA ARG A 197 -10.10 1.11 -10.37
C ARG A 197 -10.22 -0.31 -10.91
N VAL A 198 -10.80 -0.44 -12.10
CA VAL A 198 -10.69 -1.64 -12.91
C VAL A 198 -9.28 -1.65 -13.52
N ALA A 199 -8.48 -2.64 -13.13
CA ALA A 199 -7.12 -2.82 -13.66
C ALA A 199 -7.10 -3.71 -14.90
N ARG A 200 -8.07 -4.61 -15.04
CA ARG A 200 -8.34 -5.44 -16.21
C ARG A 200 -9.86 -5.65 -16.32
N GLU A 201 -10.42 -5.41 -17.48
CA GLU A 201 -11.80 -5.73 -17.76
C GLU A 201 -12.01 -7.26 -17.87
N GLY A 202 -13.19 -7.71 -17.44
CA GLY A 202 -13.60 -9.11 -17.52
C GLY A 202 -15.11 -9.29 -17.34
N ARG A 203 -15.60 -10.53 -17.39
CA ARG A 203 -17.03 -10.81 -17.34
C ARG A 203 -17.44 -12.09 -16.61
N ASP A 204 -16.47 -12.95 -16.25
CA ASP A 204 -16.75 -14.28 -15.71
C ASP A 204 -16.56 -14.38 -14.19
N VAL A 205 -15.61 -13.63 -13.65
CA VAL A 205 -15.26 -13.60 -12.22
C VAL A 205 -14.59 -12.28 -11.87
N THR A 206 -14.82 -11.77 -10.64
CA THR A 206 -14.14 -10.60 -10.08
C THR A 206 -12.97 -11.02 -9.21
N ILE A 207 -11.78 -10.47 -9.45
CA ILE A 207 -10.62 -10.60 -8.57
C ILE A 207 -10.34 -9.23 -7.96
N VAL A 208 -10.37 -9.13 -6.63
CA VAL A 208 -10.10 -7.88 -5.90
C VAL A 208 -8.75 -7.98 -5.21
N SER A 209 -7.89 -6.98 -5.42
CA SER A 209 -6.55 -6.99 -4.85
C SER A 209 -5.98 -5.58 -4.65
N TYR A 210 -4.77 -5.49 -4.08
CA TYR A 210 -4.00 -4.27 -3.88
C TYR A 210 -2.51 -4.59 -3.71
N GLY A 211 -1.65 -3.57 -3.79
CA GLY A 211 -0.22 -3.70 -3.60
C GLY A 211 0.40 -4.76 -4.54
N ARG A 212 1.37 -5.51 -4.04
CA ARG A 212 2.06 -6.55 -4.84
C ARG A 212 1.11 -7.61 -5.40
N MET A 213 0.06 -7.96 -4.66
CA MET A 213 -0.88 -9.01 -5.07
C MET A 213 -1.71 -8.64 -6.28
N LEU A 214 -1.81 -7.35 -6.63
CA LEU A 214 -2.42 -6.95 -7.91
C LEU A 214 -1.67 -7.53 -9.11
N LEU A 215 -0.34 -7.50 -9.08
CA LEU A 215 0.45 -8.05 -10.20
C LEU A 215 0.25 -9.56 -10.35
N LEU A 216 0.15 -10.28 -9.22
CA LEU A 216 -0.20 -11.70 -9.22
C LEU A 216 -1.60 -11.92 -9.82
N ALA A 217 -2.59 -11.14 -9.40
CA ALA A 217 -3.96 -11.23 -9.90
C ALA A 217 -4.03 -10.99 -11.42
N LEU A 218 -3.32 -9.99 -11.92
CA LEU A 218 -3.25 -9.69 -13.36
C LEU A 218 -2.58 -10.83 -14.14
N THR A 219 -1.45 -11.36 -13.65
CA THR A 219 -0.76 -12.50 -14.27
C THR A 219 -1.68 -13.73 -14.37
N VAL A 220 -2.41 -14.03 -13.28
CA VAL A 220 -3.35 -15.16 -13.29
C VAL A 220 -4.54 -14.91 -14.21
N ALA A 221 -5.08 -13.67 -14.24
CA ALA A 221 -6.16 -13.32 -15.14
C ALA A 221 -5.78 -13.51 -16.62
N GLU A 222 -4.57 -13.14 -17.02
CA GLU A 222 -4.06 -13.37 -18.38
C GLU A 222 -3.91 -14.86 -18.71
N LYS A 223 -3.38 -15.67 -17.78
CA LYS A 223 -3.27 -17.13 -17.96
C LYS A 223 -4.64 -17.79 -18.08
N LEU A 224 -5.59 -17.44 -17.21
CA LEU A 224 -6.93 -17.97 -17.25
C LEU A 224 -7.66 -17.62 -18.55
N SER A 225 -7.44 -16.40 -19.07
CA SER A 225 -7.97 -15.97 -20.37
C SER A 225 -7.39 -16.81 -21.51
N SER A 226 -6.06 -16.93 -21.58
CA SER A 226 -5.38 -17.59 -22.71
C SER A 226 -5.50 -19.11 -22.69
N GLU A 227 -5.51 -19.75 -21.52
CA GLU A 227 -5.46 -21.21 -21.38
C GLU A 227 -6.85 -21.83 -21.15
N GLU A 228 -7.78 -21.10 -20.53
CA GLU A 228 -9.05 -21.65 -20.06
C GLU A 228 -10.27 -20.86 -20.54
N ASN A 229 -10.07 -19.77 -21.28
CA ASN A 229 -11.13 -18.86 -21.76
C ASN A 229 -12.01 -18.34 -20.61
N ILE A 230 -11.36 -17.96 -19.48
CA ILE A 230 -11.99 -17.34 -18.32
C ILE A 230 -11.56 -15.87 -18.26
N GLU A 231 -12.49 -14.95 -18.44
CA GLU A 231 -12.24 -13.51 -18.46
C GLU A 231 -12.46 -12.92 -17.06
N ALA A 232 -11.39 -12.88 -16.25
CA ALA A 232 -11.43 -12.29 -14.93
C ALA A 232 -11.34 -10.76 -15.00
N GLU A 233 -12.27 -10.05 -14.34
CA GLU A 233 -12.16 -8.63 -14.06
C GLU A 233 -11.32 -8.42 -12.81
N VAL A 234 -10.27 -7.59 -12.90
CA VAL A 234 -9.35 -7.34 -11.79
C VAL A 234 -9.54 -5.92 -11.26
N ILE A 235 -9.85 -5.81 -9.98
CA ILE A 235 -10.06 -4.54 -9.27
C ILE A 235 -8.84 -4.25 -8.40
N ASP A 236 -8.26 -3.06 -8.59
CA ASP A 236 -7.18 -2.52 -7.77
C ASP A 236 -7.76 -1.52 -6.75
N LEU A 237 -7.72 -1.88 -5.48
CA LEU A 237 -8.25 -1.04 -4.40
C LEU A 237 -7.36 0.17 -4.11
N ARG A 238 -6.04 0.06 -4.23
CA ARG A 238 -5.04 1.12 -3.99
C ARG A 238 -5.09 1.72 -2.58
N THR A 239 -6.29 1.91 -2.02
CA THR A 239 -6.53 2.50 -0.71
C THR A 239 -7.33 1.54 0.16
N LEU A 240 -6.88 1.32 1.39
CA LEU A 240 -7.57 0.47 2.36
C LEU A 240 -8.32 1.30 3.42
N ARG A 241 -7.93 2.56 3.60
CA ARG A 241 -8.67 3.53 4.38
C ARG A 241 -8.50 4.94 3.79
N PRO A 242 -9.57 5.56 3.26
CA PRO A 242 -10.92 5.00 3.10
C PRO A 242 -10.97 3.87 2.06
N LEU A 243 -11.75 2.83 2.33
CA LEU A 243 -11.97 1.70 1.43
C LEU A 243 -13.08 2.05 0.42
N ASP A 244 -12.83 1.80 -0.87
CA ASP A 244 -13.80 1.94 -1.95
C ASP A 244 -14.13 0.57 -2.54
N LEU A 245 -15.30 0.04 -2.21
CA LEU A 245 -15.82 -1.21 -2.78
C LEU A 245 -16.74 -1.00 -3.99
N GLY A 246 -17.02 0.24 -4.37
CA GLY A 246 -17.93 0.54 -5.49
C GLY A 246 -17.57 -0.20 -6.78
N PRO A 247 -16.34 -0.10 -7.30
CA PRO A 247 -15.93 -0.86 -8.49
C PRO A 247 -15.98 -2.38 -8.32
N ALA A 248 -15.66 -2.90 -7.11
CA ALA A 248 -15.77 -4.33 -6.83
C ALA A 248 -17.23 -4.82 -6.84
N CYS A 249 -18.15 -4.07 -6.23
CA CYS A 249 -19.57 -4.37 -6.25
C CYS A 249 -20.15 -4.29 -7.67
N ALA A 250 -19.78 -3.26 -8.44
CA ALA A 250 -20.20 -3.14 -9.83
C ALA A 250 -19.70 -4.31 -10.71
N SER A 251 -18.48 -4.79 -10.44
CA SER A 251 -17.94 -6.00 -11.07
C SER A 251 -18.72 -7.26 -10.66
N VAL A 252 -19.00 -7.43 -9.37
CA VAL A 252 -19.76 -8.59 -8.86
C VAL A 252 -21.19 -8.62 -9.43
N ALA A 253 -21.87 -7.48 -9.56
CA ALA A 253 -23.19 -7.42 -10.21
C ALA A 253 -23.18 -7.95 -11.66
N LYS A 254 -22.02 -7.96 -12.32
CA LYS A 254 -21.81 -8.48 -13.67
C LYS A 254 -21.33 -9.94 -13.68
N THR A 255 -20.45 -10.30 -12.76
CA THR A 255 -19.75 -11.59 -12.76
C THR A 255 -20.33 -12.62 -11.81
N HIS A 256 -21.11 -12.20 -10.80
CA HIS A 256 -21.74 -12.98 -9.73
C HIS A 256 -20.75 -13.80 -8.86
N ARG A 257 -19.45 -13.56 -8.97
CA ARG A 257 -18.40 -14.33 -8.29
C ARG A 257 -17.21 -13.44 -7.91
N ALA A 258 -16.68 -13.63 -6.71
CA ALA A 258 -15.54 -12.84 -6.25
C ALA A 258 -14.46 -13.66 -5.58
N VAL A 259 -13.21 -13.28 -5.84
CA VAL A 259 -11.99 -13.76 -5.17
C VAL A 259 -11.21 -12.55 -4.67
N VAL A 260 -10.89 -12.50 -3.39
CA VAL A 260 -10.02 -11.48 -2.79
C VAL A 260 -8.62 -12.06 -2.62
N VAL A 261 -7.61 -11.37 -3.15
CA VAL A 261 -6.21 -11.80 -3.09
C VAL A 261 -5.41 -10.78 -2.29
N GLN A 262 -4.80 -11.22 -1.19
CA GLN A 262 -3.99 -10.38 -0.29
C GLN A 262 -2.73 -11.12 0.18
N GLU A 263 -1.68 -10.39 0.53
CA GLU A 263 -0.45 -10.99 1.08
C GLU A 263 -0.57 -11.34 2.56
N GLN A 264 -1.39 -10.62 3.31
CA GLN A 264 -1.61 -10.83 4.74
C GLN A 264 -2.07 -12.25 5.06
N TRP A 265 -1.88 -12.64 6.32
CA TRP A 265 -2.46 -13.87 6.90
C TRP A 265 -3.99 -13.86 6.80
N LYS A 266 -4.56 -15.03 6.76
CA LYS A 266 -6.02 -15.19 6.62
C LYS A 266 -6.82 -14.65 7.81
N PRO A 267 -6.41 -14.91 9.09
CA PRO A 267 -7.11 -14.36 10.24
C PRO A 267 -6.93 -12.83 10.30
N PHE A 268 -8.03 -12.10 10.42
CA PHE A 268 -8.07 -10.63 10.59
C PHE A 268 -7.33 -9.81 9.53
N GLY A 269 -6.97 -10.39 8.39
CA GLY A 269 -6.40 -9.64 7.27
C GLY A 269 -7.44 -8.73 6.60
N ALA A 270 -7.00 -7.70 5.87
CA ALA A 270 -7.87 -6.74 5.18
C ALA A 270 -8.87 -7.40 4.22
N GLY A 271 -8.50 -8.54 3.63
CA GLY A 271 -9.41 -9.32 2.78
C GLY A 271 -10.61 -9.90 3.51
N ALA A 272 -10.61 -9.96 4.84
CA ALA A 272 -11.82 -10.36 5.60
C ALA A 272 -12.85 -9.23 5.55
N GLU A 273 -12.44 -7.98 5.77
CA GLU A 273 -13.30 -6.80 5.66
C GLU A 273 -13.80 -6.60 4.23
N ILE A 274 -12.90 -6.74 3.24
CA ILE A 274 -13.27 -6.63 1.82
C ILE A 274 -14.31 -7.70 1.45
N ALA A 275 -14.11 -8.96 1.85
CA ALA A 275 -15.04 -10.04 1.57
C ALA A 275 -16.38 -9.85 2.29
N ALA A 276 -16.37 -9.37 3.55
CA ALA A 276 -17.58 -9.05 4.29
C ALA A 276 -18.36 -7.93 3.60
N GLY A 277 -17.70 -6.81 3.29
CA GLY A 277 -18.36 -5.66 2.65
C GLY A 277 -18.93 -6.00 1.26
N ILE A 278 -18.24 -6.81 0.45
CA ILE A 278 -18.80 -7.32 -0.81
C ILE A 278 -20.01 -8.20 -0.54
N THR A 279 -19.93 -9.12 0.44
CA THR A 279 -21.03 -10.02 0.75
C THR A 279 -22.25 -9.26 1.28
N GLU A 280 -22.06 -8.26 2.15
CA GLU A 280 -23.15 -7.43 2.66
C GLU A 280 -23.84 -6.62 1.56
N ALA A 281 -23.05 -6.05 0.64
CA ALA A 281 -23.59 -5.21 -0.43
C ALA A 281 -24.20 -6.00 -1.60
N MET A 282 -23.73 -7.22 -1.85
CA MET A 282 -24.01 -7.99 -3.07
C MET A 282 -24.57 -9.39 -2.77
N PHE A 283 -25.15 -9.62 -1.59
CA PHE A 283 -25.61 -10.95 -1.14
C PHE A 283 -26.51 -11.65 -2.17
N ASP A 284 -27.47 -10.92 -2.71
CA ASP A 284 -28.45 -11.44 -3.68
C ASP A 284 -27.88 -11.66 -5.10
N GLU A 285 -26.68 -11.12 -5.36
CA GLU A 285 -25.99 -11.22 -6.65
C GLU A 285 -24.92 -12.33 -6.68
N LEU A 286 -24.56 -12.89 -5.52
CA LEU A 286 -23.47 -13.85 -5.43
C LEU A 286 -23.93 -15.29 -5.67
N ASP A 287 -23.37 -15.95 -6.70
CA ASP A 287 -23.57 -17.40 -6.95
C ASP A 287 -22.71 -18.29 -6.04
N ALA A 288 -21.67 -17.74 -5.42
CA ALA A 288 -20.75 -18.48 -4.56
C ALA A 288 -20.26 -17.59 -3.41
N PRO A 289 -19.86 -18.16 -2.26
CA PRO A 289 -19.18 -17.40 -1.21
C PRO A 289 -17.94 -16.72 -1.75
N VAL A 290 -17.67 -15.45 -1.32
CA VAL A 290 -16.45 -14.74 -1.68
C VAL A 290 -15.22 -15.53 -1.20
N ALA A 291 -14.38 -15.96 -2.11
CA ALA A 291 -13.16 -16.70 -1.78
C ALA A 291 -12.04 -15.76 -1.38
N ARG A 292 -11.18 -16.19 -0.45
CA ARG A 292 -9.98 -15.44 -0.05
C ARG A 292 -8.73 -16.27 -0.31
N VAL A 293 -7.77 -15.71 -1.05
CA VAL A 293 -6.41 -16.21 -1.21
C VAL A 293 -5.48 -15.32 -0.39
N THR A 294 -4.72 -15.91 0.51
CA THR A 294 -3.97 -15.21 1.55
C THR A 294 -2.61 -15.86 1.75
N GLY A 295 -1.69 -15.18 2.41
CA GLY A 295 -0.50 -15.82 2.99
C GLY A 295 -0.89 -16.93 3.96
N GLU A 296 -0.02 -17.92 4.10
CA GLU A 296 -0.13 -18.99 5.09
C GLU A 296 0.04 -18.44 6.51
N ASP A 297 -0.70 -18.98 7.48
CA ASP A 297 -0.71 -18.50 8.87
C ASP A 297 0.53 -18.98 9.65
N VAL A 298 1.69 -18.53 9.19
CA VAL A 298 3.01 -18.83 9.77
C VAL A 298 3.89 -17.58 9.76
N PRO A 299 4.84 -17.43 10.72
CA PRO A 299 5.89 -16.43 10.60
C PRO A 299 6.68 -16.65 9.30
N MET A 300 7.00 -15.56 8.57
CA MET A 300 7.65 -15.67 7.26
C MET A 300 9.01 -16.38 7.35
N PRO A 301 9.20 -17.49 6.61
CA PRO A 301 10.47 -18.20 6.60
C PRO A 301 11.56 -17.42 5.88
N TYR A 302 12.84 -17.69 6.23
CA TYR A 302 14.00 -17.11 5.54
C TYR A 302 14.31 -17.82 4.21
N ALA A 303 14.18 -19.15 4.18
CA ALA A 303 14.50 -19.93 2.99
C ALA A 303 13.55 -19.60 1.84
N ARG A 304 14.10 -19.27 0.66
CA ARG A 304 13.34 -18.81 -0.51
C ARG A 304 12.19 -19.74 -0.91
N ASN A 305 12.43 -21.03 -0.91
CA ASN A 305 11.41 -22.02 -1.24
C ASN A 305 10.24 -22.04 -0.25
N LEU A 306 10.53 -21.82 1.04
CA LEU A 306 9.50 -21.72 2.08
C LEU A 306 8.79 -20.36 2.05
N GLU A 307 9.52 -19.27 1.78
CA GLU A 307 8.91 -17.95 1.58
C GLU A 307 7.88 -17.98 0.43
N LEU A 308 8.24 -18.64 -0.70
CA LEU A 308 7.32 -18.80 -1.83
C LEU A 308 6.08 -19.64 -1.48
N LEU A 309 6.22 -20.67 -0.65
CA LEU A 309 5.10 -21.48 -0.18
C LEU A 309 4.22 -20.72 0.84
N ALA A 310 4.82 -19.82 1.63
CA ALA A 310 4.09 -19.03 2.63
C ALA A 310 3.35 -17.82 2.06
N THR A 311 3.65 -17.42 0.82
CA THR A 311 2.98 -16.30 0.13
C THR A 311 1.98 -16.79 -0.91
N PRO A 312 0.93 -16.01 -1.23
CA PRO A 312 0.02 -16.34 -2.33
C PRO A 312 0.77 -16.55 -3.65
N HIS A 313 0.39 -17.55 -4.41
CA HIS A 313 0.96 -17.87 -5.71
C HIS A 313 -0.11 -18.22 -6.75
N GLU A 314 0.28 -18.26 -8.02
CA GLU A 314 -0.62 -18.34 -9.16
C GLU A 314 -1.60 -19.51 -9.09
N GLU A 315 -1.13 -20.70 -8.70
CA GLU A 315 -1.96 -21.89 -8.59
C GLU A 315 -3.09 -21.76 -7.58
N GLN A 316 -2.81 -21.11 -6.42
CA GLN A 316 -3.81 -20.87 -5.38
C GLN A 316 -4.90 -19.91 -5.88
N VAL A 317 -4.53 -18.84 -6.61
CA VAL A 317 -5.47 -17.88 -7.17
C VAL A 317 -6.32 -18.54 -8.26
N ALA A 318 -5.70 -19.27 -9.20
CA ALA A 318 -6.41 -19.98 -10.25
C ALA A 318 -7.39 -21.04 -9.68
N LYS A 319 -6.95 -21.80 -8.66
CA LYS A 319 -7.81 -22.75 -7.95
C LYS A 319 -8.99 -22.08 -7.25
N ALA A 320 -8.79 -20.92 -6.64
CA ALA A 320 -9.86 -20.17 -6.00
C ALA A 320 -10.88 -19.66 -7.03
N VAL A 321 -10.41 -19.15 -8.19
CA VAL A 321 -11.28 -18.76 -9.31
C VAL A 321 -12.12 -19.93 -9.79
N LYS A 322 -11.50 -21.06 -10.11
CA LYS A 322 -12.23 -22.25 -10.57
C LYS A 322 -13.25 -22.73 -9.53
N ARG A 323 -12.90 -22.72 -8.26
CA ARG A 323 -13.81 -23.11 -7.18
C ARG A 323 -15.07 -22.26 -7.12
N VAL A 324 -14.97 -20.93 -7.23
CA VAL A 324 -16.17 -20.06 -7.22
C VAL A 324 -16.95 -20.14 -8.53
N MET A 325 -16.35 -20.67 -9.60
CA MET A 325 -17.00 -20.96 -10.88
C MET A 325 -17.57 -22.40 -10.97
N TYR A 326 -17.39 -23.22 -9.93
CA TYR A 326 -17.78 -24.64 -9.92
C TYR A 326 -17.12 -25.47 -11.03
N ARG A 327 -15.84 -25.19 -11.34
CA ARG A 327 -15.01 -25.87 -12.35
C ARG A 327 -13.82 -26.60 -11.72
#